data_fa5ae85950ce2a72c118df2181a392ff
#
_entry.id   fa5ae85950ce2a72c118df2181a392ff
#
_cell.length_a   1.000
_cell.length_b   1.000
_cell.length_c   1.000
_cell.angle_alpha   90.00
_cell.angle_beta   90.00
_cell.angle_gamma   90.00
#
_symmetry.space_group_name_H-M   'P 1'
#
loop_
_entity.id
_entity.type
_entity.pdbx_description
1 polymer ?
#
loop_
_entity_poly.entity_id
_entity_poly.type
_entity_poly.pdbx_seq_one_letter_code
_entity_poly.pdbx_strand_id
1 'polypeptide(L)' 'MKIKMIKSPDRWVLCPICGNKTRTKIRPDTILENFPLFCPKCKQETLISAKDLNVAVIPQ' A
#
# COMPACT_ATOMS: atom_id res chain seq x y z
N MET A 1 -3.74 -29.22 11.97
CA MET A 1 -3.19 -28.84 11.19
C MET A 1 -2.33 -27.93 11.58
N LYS A 2 -1.55 -27.62 11.23
CA LYS A 2 -0.74 -26.86 11.59
C LYS A 2 -0.65 -25.77 10.83
N ILE A 3 -0.58 -24.76 11.31
CA ILE A 3 -0.52 -23.66 10.70
C ILE A 3 0.82 -23.29 10.54
N LYS A 4 1.26 -23.03 9.43
CA LYS A 4 2.47 -22.70 9.28
C LYS A 4 2.63 -21.37 9.57
N MET A 5 3.46 -20.95 10.28
CA MET A 5 3.71 -19.68 10.64
C MET A 5 4.44 -19.05 9.58
N ILE A 6 3.89 -18.78 8.53
CA ILE A 6 4.54 -18.18 7.50
C ILE A 6 4.53 -16.73 7.69
N LYS A 7 5.61 -16.08 7.57
CA LYS A 7 5.65 -14.73 7.71
C LYS A 7 4.90 -14.17 6.64
N SER A 8 3.95 -13.44 6.86
CA SER A 8 3.16 -12.82 5.88
C SER A 8 4.00 -11.83 5.12
N PRO A 9 3.97 -11.82 3.81
CA PRO A 9 4.75 -10.89 3.02
C PRO A 9 4.05 -9.53 2.92
N ASP A 10 3.34 -9.13 3.96
CA ASP A 10 2.65 -7.85 3.96
C ASP A 10 3.64 -6.73 3.88
N ARG A 11 3.28 -5.68 3.19
CA ARG A 11 4.13 -4.51 3.10
C ARG A 11 3.32 -3.27 3.33
N TRP A 12 3.91 -2.30 4.00
CA TRP A 12 3.26 -1.03 4.21
C TRP A 12 3.43 -0.22 2.94
N VAL A 13 2.37 0.47 2.54
CA VAL A 13 2.43 1.33 1.38
C VAL A 13 3.08 2.63 1.82
N LEU A 14 4.06 3.07 1.07
CA LEU A 14 4.75 4.31 1.39
C LEU A 14 4.11 5.46 0.64
N CYS A 15 4.13 6.63 1.25
CA CYS A 15 3.57 7.80 0.63
C CYS A 15 4.43 8.20 -0.56
N PRO A 16 3.85 8.37 -1.74
CA PRO A 16 4.64 8.76 -2.90
C PRO A 16 5.11 10.21 -2.84
N ILE A 17 4.60 10.97 -1.91
CA ILE A 17 4.99 12.36 -1.79
C ILE A 17 6.09 12.56 -0.77
N CYS A 18 5.94 12.06 0.40
CA CYS A 18 6.96 12.27 1.44
C CYS A 18 7.77 11.01 1.77
N GLY A 19 7.37 9.86 1.22
CA GLY A 19 8.14 8.64 1.44
C GLY A 19 7.94 7.97 2.79
N ASN A 20 7.09 8.49 3.64
CA ASN A 20 6.88 7.89 4.94
C ASN A 20 5.87 6.76 4.86
N LYS A 21 5.91 5.88 5.84
CA LYS A 21 5.01 4.76 5.88
C LYS A 21 3.61 5.25 6.17
N THR A 22 2.64 4.79 5.41
CA THR A 22 1.26 5.16 5.65
C THR A 22 0.62 4.10 6.53
N ARG A 23 -0.68 4.18 6.71
CA ARG A 23 -1.38 3.20 7.51
C ARG A 23 -2.02 2.11 6.66
N THR A 24 -1.64 2.04 5.40
CA THR A 24 -2.19 1.06 4.49
C THR A 24 -1.19 -0.06 4.28
N LYS A 25 -1.63 -1.29 4.42
CA LYS A 25 -0.77 -2.43 4.24
C LYS A 25 -1.34 -3.30 3.14
N ILE A 26 -0.50 -3.84 2.29
CA ILE A 26 -0.94 -4.67 1.20
C ILE A 26 -0.24 -6.01 1.23
N ARG A 27 -0.80 -6.97 0.52
CA ARG A 27 -0.26 -8.29 0.41
C ARG A 27 -0.09 -8.62 -1.06
N PRO A 28 0.57 -9.71 -1.40
CA PRO A 28 0.77 -10.07 -2.81
C PRO A 28 -0.51 -10.24 -3.60
N ASP A 29 -1.59 -10.63 -2.91
CA ASP A 29 -2.86 -10.83 -3.61
C ASP A 29 -3.77 -9.61 -3.51
N THR A 30 -3.26 -8.51 -3.00
CA THR A 30 -4.06 -7.30 -2.89
C THR A 30 -4.06 -6.56 -4.21
N ILE A 31 -5.24 -6.19 -4.68
CA ILE A 31 -5.36 -5.41 -5.89
C ILE A 31 -6.16 -4.17 -5.56
N LEU A 32 -5.58 -3.03 -5.80
CA LEU A 32 -6.24 -1.76 -5.56
C LEU A 32 -6.30 -0.96 -6.84
N GLU A 33 -7.42 -0.29 -7.07
CA GLU A 33 -7.57 0.57 -8.23
C GLU A 33 -8.20 1.87 -7.78
N ASN A 34 -7.62 2.96 -8.17
CA ASN A 34 -8.11 4.27 -7.80
C ASN A 34 -8.29 4.39 -6.29
N PHE A 35 -7.33 3.86 -5.56
CA PHE A 35 -7.42 3.86 -4.11
C PHE A 35 -6.89 5.18 -3.56
N PRO A 36 -7.68 5.90 -2.77
CA PRO A 36 -7.21 7.17 -2.19
C PRO A 36 -6.31 6.88 -0.99
N LEU A 37 -5.03 6.99 -1.20
CA LEU A 37 -4.06 6.75 -0.15
C LEU A 37 -3.80 8.04 0.61
N PHE A 38 -4.15 8.05 1.87
CA PHE A 38 -3.93 9.23 2.69
C PHE A 38 -2.68 9.05 3.55
N CYS A 39 -1.81 10.01 3.53
CA CYS A 39 -0.61 9.98 4.36
C CYS A 39 -0.80 10.93 5.54
N PRO A 40 -0.82 10.41 6.77
CA PRO A 40 -1.02 11.30 7.91
C PRO A 40 0.19 12.16 8.22
N LYS A 41 1.35 11.82 7.64
CA LYS A 41 2.53 12.62 7.89
C LYS A 41 2.53 13.90 7.08
N CYS A 42 2.26 13.82 5.79
CA CYS A 42 2.22 15.01 4.97
C CYS A 42 0.79 15.48 4.71
N LYS A 43 -0.19 14.69 5.18
CA LYS A 43 -1.61 15.04 5.08
C LYS A 43 -2.06 15.24 3.64
N GLN A 44 -1.50 14.44 2.74
CA GLN A 44 -1.86 14.50 1.34
C GLN A 44 -2.56 13.20 0.97
N GLU A 45 -3.47 13.29 0.02
CA GLU A 45 -4.15 12.11 -0.45
C GLU A 45 -3.82 11.93 -1.92
N THR A 46 -3.47 10.73 -2.30
CA THR A 46 -3.03 10.43 -3.66
C THR A 46 -3.75 9.19 -4.15
N LEU A 47 -4.22 9.22 -5.38
CA LEU A 47 -4.83 8.03 -5.94
C LEU A 47 -3.73 7.10 -6.42
N ILE A 48 -3.81 5.86 -6.03
CA ILE A 48 -2.80 4.88 -6.41
C ILE A 48 -3.47 3.60 -6.88
N SER A 49 -2.68 2.75 -7.50
CA SER A 49 -3.11 1.41 -7.82
C SER A 49 -2.05 0.49 -7.26
N ALA A 50 -2.42 -0.71 -6.89
CA ALA A 50 -1.49 -1.69 -6.36
C ALA A 50 -1.82 -3.07 -6.88
N LYS A 51 -0.79 -3.82 -7.22
CA LYS A 51 -0.96 -5.16 -7.70
C LYS A 51 0.36 -5.86 -7.54
N ASP A 52 0.36 -7.09 -7.05
CA ASP A 52 1.56 -7.88 -6.85
C ASP A 52 2.61 -7.10 -6.05
N LEU A 53 2.17 -6.39 -5.04
CA LEU A 53 3.05 -5.59 -4.17
C LEU A 53 3.68 -4.40 -4.87
N ASN A 54 3.24 -4.08 -6.09
CA ASN A 54 3.74 -2.92 -6.78
C ASN A 54 2.70 -1.81 -6.66
N VAL A 55 3.14 -0.64 -6.27
CA VAL A 55 2.26 0.49 -6.08
C VAL A 55 2.62 1.55 -7.10
N ALA A 56 1.62 2.06 -7.78
CA ALA A 56 1.85 3.09 -8.80
C ALA A 56 0.90 4.25 -8.54
N VAL A 57 1.38 5.45 -8.80
CA VAL A 57 0.56 6.63 -8.64
C VAL A 57 -0.23 6.82 -9.92
N ILE A 58 -1.51 7.10 -9.78
CA ILE A 58 -2.36 7.30 -10.92
C ILE A 58 -2.36 8.78 -11.25
N PRO A 59 -2.02 9.15 -12.46
CA PRO A 59 -2.00 10.56 -12.85
C PRO A 59 -3.41 11.14 -12.78
N GLN A 60 -3.52 12.36 -12.38
CA GLN A 60 -4.81 13.01 -12.29
C GLN A 60 -4.95 14.17 -13.23
#